data_6f075f1d57aabf9b96a10e23f82f199f
#
_entry.id   6f075f1d57aabf9b96a10e23f82f199f
#
_cell.length_a   1.000
_cell.length_b   1.000
_cell.length_c   1.000
_cell.angle_alpha   90.00
_cell.angle_beta   90.00
_cell.angle_gamma   90.00
#
_symmetry.space_group_name_H-M   'P 1'
#
loop_
_entity.id
_entity.type
_entity.pdbx_description
1 polymer ?
#
loop_
_entity_poly.entity_id
_entity_poly.type
_entity_poly.pdbx_seq_one_letter_code
_entity_poly.pdbx_strand_id
1 'polypeptide(L)'
;MKSSPTDIGRRVFLERFAKAVFGVSLLPAAPSLKAAGPQANGKAKSVIFLYLRGGISHIDTFDPKPGKAEMGGVKAIPTSADGVQISEWFPRMAKQMHHVSLVRSVTSTQGIHDRGTYLAHTSYMMTPTITHPSLGTWAAKLAGSANPVLPGNILINGSPQHPRSGYMPTQLAPLPIVDPGAGLQNAVLPPKTGEADFSRRTALAQAMGNGFVQQTPHRDAAAYLKVQQDAVALMKSEDLRVFDISRENPKTQAAYGTHTFGKGCLLARRLVESGVRFIEVEDVHNWDTHNDQIKSMEKMTPTTDQTMAALLEDLHQRGLLASTLVVMATEFGRTPQISNVTAGRGHHPAVFTWWFAGAGVKGGYVYGKSDAIGEQVLEKPVTMPDCNATIAQAMGIDIHHIEHSPSGRPFTVADKGKPVVELFV
;
A
#
# COMPACT_ATOMS: atom_id res chain seq x y z
N MET A 1 -20.09 -45.83 -0.95
CA MET A 1 -19.68 -44.50 -0.54
C MET A 1 -18.33 -44.20 -1.17
N LYS A 2 -18.29 -43.34 -2.18
CA LYS A 2 -17.03 -42.94 -2.83
C LYS A 2 -16.39 -41.85 -1.97
N SER A 3 -15.21 -42.15 -1.40
CA SER A 3 -14.44 -41.18 -0.63
C SER A 3 -14.00 -39.99 -1.51
N SER A 4 -14.17 -38.77 -1.00
CA SER A 4 -13.77 -37.53 -1.67
C SER A 4 -12.25 -37.53 -1.94
N PRO A 5 -11.77 -36.97 -3.08
CA PRO A 5 -10.34 -36.86 -3.39
C PRO A 5 -9.51 -36.09 -2.33
N THR A 6 -10.16 -35.25 -1.53
CA THR A 6 -9.54 -34.50 -0.43
C THR A 6 -9.18 -35.37 0.78
N ASP A 7 -9.90 -36.43 1.03
CA ASP A 7 -9.61 -37.35 2.15
C ASP A 7 -8.39 -38.24 1.88
N ILE A 8 -8.16 -38.62 0.62
CA ILE A 8 -6.99 -39.43 0.23
C ILE A 8 -5.70 -38.61 0.39
N GLY A 9 -5.69 -37.34 0.01
CA GLY A 9 -4.53 -36.47 0.18
C GLY A 9 -4.11 -36.25 1.63
N ARG A 10 -5.07 -36.02 2.53
CA ARG A 10 -4.81 -35.84 3.97
C ARG A 10 -4.31 -37.12 4.65
N ARG A 11 -4.87 -38.28 4.35
CA ARG A 11 -4.40 -39.58 4.90
C ARG A 11 -2.99 -39.90 4.45
N VAL A 12 -2.68 -39.73 3.18
CA VAL A 12 -1.34 -39.99 2.65
C VAL A 12 -0.32 -39.00 3.23
N PHE A 13 -0.69 -37.75 3.45
CA PHE A 13 0.14 -36.78 4.13
C PHE A 13 0.44 -37.16 5.58
N LEU A 14 -0.58 -37.56 6.35
CA LEU A 14 -0.42 -37.97 7.75
C LEU A 14 0.35 -39.31 7.92
N GLU A 15 0.14 -40.27 7.04
CA GLU A 15 0.91 -41.56 7.05
C GLU A 15 2.39 -41.33 6.75
N ARG A 16 2.70 -40.42 5.84
CA ARG A 16 4.08 -40.10 5.48
C ARG A 16 4.74 -39.18 6.49
N PHE A 17 3.98 -38.31 7.15
CA PHE A 17 4.43 -37.53 8.29
C PHE A 17 4.96 -38.44 9.41
N ALA A 18 4.22 -39.53 9.72
CA ALA A 18 4.62 -40.49 10.71
C ALA A 18 5.86 -41.33 10.30
N LYS A 19 6.03 -41.63 9.01
CA LYS A 19 7.21 -42.35 8.48
C LYS A 19 8.46 -41.49 8.37
N ALA A 20 8.32 -40.19 8.05
CA ALA A 20 9.45 -39.24 7.93
C ALA A 20 10.11 -38.89 9.27
N VAL A 21 9.40 -39.07 10.38
CA VAL A 21 9.95 -38.87 11.74
C VAL A 21 11.04 -39.89 12.11
N PHE A 22 11.15 -41.02 11.40
CA PHE A 22 12.01 -42.13 11.75
C PHE A 22 13.09 -42.54 10.71
N GLY A 23 13.27 -41.82 9.63
CA GLY A 23 14.32 -42.14 8.67
C GLY A 23 14.34 -41.27 7.40
N VAL A 24 15.14 -40.23 7.38
CA VAL A 24 15.35 -39.34 6.20
C VAL A 24 16.80 -39.38 5.76
N SER A 25 17.04 -39.77 4.51
CA SER A 25 18.32 -39.55 3.82
C SER A 25 18.33 -38.14 3.18
N LEU A 26 19.35 -37.34 3.47
CA LEU A 26 19.53 -36.01 2.95
C LEU A 26 20.05 -36.06 1.52
N LEU A 27 19.32 -35.51 0.57
CA LEU A 27 19.84 -35.16 -0.75
C LEU A 27 20.14 -33.66 -0.80
N PRO A 28 21.24 -33.23 -1.45
CA PRO A 28 21.62 -31.82 -1.51
C PRO A 28 20.62 -31.04 -2.37
N ALA A 29 20.20 -29.88 -1.90
CA ALA A 29 19.32 -28.96 -2.62
C ALA A 29 20.08 -28.36 -3.82
N ALA A 30 19.50 -28.48 -5.02
CA ALA A 30 19.97 -27.74 -6.18
C ALA A 30 19.78 -26.23 -5.96
N PRO A 31 20.74 -25.38 -6.41
CA PRO A 31 20.58 -23.94 -6.29
C PRO A 31 19.37 -23.46 -7.11
N SER A 32 18.42 -22.80 -6.46
CA SER A 32 17.31 -22.17 -7.16
C SER A 32 17.85 -21.01 -8.00
N LEU A 33 17.80 -21.16 -9.32
CA LEU A 33 17.97 -20.05 -10.25
C LEU A 33 16.84 -19.05 -9.97
N LYS A 34 17.17 -17.94 -9.29
CA LYS A 34 16.30 -16.77 -9.23
C LYS A 34 16.16 -16.28 -10.67
N ALA A 35 15.01 -16.50 -11.28
CA ALA A 35 14.64 -15.74 -12.47
C ALA A 35 14.64 -14.26 -12.05
N ALA A 36 15.58 -13.49 -12.55
CA ALA A 36 15.53 -12.04 -12.48
C ALA A 36 14.26 -11.64 -13.22
N GLY A 37 13.23 -11.21 -12.49
CA GLY A 37 12.05 -10.61 -13.10
C GLY A 37 12.46 -9.38 -13.92
N PRO A 38 11.63 -8.93 -14.87
CA PRO A 38 11.93 -7.75 -15.65
C PRO A 38 12.22 -6.57 -14.71
N GLN A 39 13.39 -5.94 -14.87
CA GLN A 39 13.72 -4.74 -14.12
C GLN A 39 12.92 -3.58 -14.68
N ALA A 40 12.06 -3.01 -13.87
CA ALA A 40 11.34 -1.79 -14.22
C ALA A 40 12.32 -0.61 -14.32
N ASN A 41 12.24 0.13 -15.42
CA ASN A 41 13.15 1.25 -15.73
C ASN A 41 12.54 2.62 -15.39
N GLY A 42 11.53 2.67 -14.53
CA GLY A 42 10.91 3.93 -14.07
C GLY A 42 11.79 4.72 -13.11
N LYS A 43 11.49 6.01 -12.95
CA LYS A 43 12.16 6.88 -11.96
C LYS A 43 11.86 6.45 -10.52
N ALA A 44 10.66 5.91 -10.24
CA ALA A 44 10.28 5.41 -8.92
C ALA A 44 10.86 4.02 -8.66
N LYS A 45 11.90 3.95 -7.86
CA LYS A 45 12.44 2.68 -7.35
C LYS A 45 11.56 2.10 -6.25
N SER A 46 10.88 2.96 -5.50
CA SER A 46 9.94 2.60 -4.43
C SER A 46 8.71 3.49 -4.46
N VAL A 47 7.59 2.96 -3.96
CA VAL A 47 6.33 3.68 -3.76
C VAL A 47 5.96 3.60 -2.28
N ILE A 48 5.61 4.74 -1.69
CA ILE A 48 4.88 4.81 -0.41
C ILE A 48 3.46 5.28 -0.73
N PHE A 49 2.49 4.40 -0.54
CA PHE A 49 1.08 4.66 -0.79
C PHE A 49 0.38 4.94 0.54
N LEU A 50 0.06 6.21 0.81
CA LEU A 50 -0.62 6.66 2.01
C LEU A 50 -2.13 6.61 1.75
N TYR A 51 -2.81 5.65 2.34
CA TYR A 51 -4.24 5.48 2.15
C TYR A 51 -5.02 6.06 3.34
N LEU A 52 -5.76 7.14 3.08
CA LEU A 52 -6.60 7.84 4.06
C LEU A 52 -8.04 7.33 3.91
N ARG A 53 -8.32 6.22 4.57
CA ARG A 53 -9.61 5.53 4.49
C ARG A 53 -10.74 6.33 5.09
N GLY A 54 -11.89 6.30 4.43
CA GLY A 54 -13.12 6.93 4.91
C GLY A 54 -13.51 8.15 4.08
N GLY A 55 -12.83 8.41 2.95
CA GLY A 55 -13.22 9.49 2.05
C GLY A 55 -12.90 10.88 2.60
N ILE A 56 -11.62 11.21 2.71
CA ILE A 56 -11.20 12.52 3.23
C ILE A 56 -11.76 13.68 2.40
N SER A 57 -12.28 14.70 3.06
CA SER A 57 -12.87 15.86 2.41
C SER A 57 -11.84 16.68 1.63
N HIS A 58 -12.02 16.82 0.34
CA HIS A 58 -11.12 17.60 -0.51
C HIS A 58 -11.16 19.09 -0.19
N ILE A 59 -12.35 19.65 0.06
CA ILE A 59 -12.48 21.11 0.34
C ILE A 59 -11.96 21.49 1.73
N ASP A 60 -12.02 20.58 2.70
CA ASP A 60 -11.46 20.83 4.04
C ASP A 60 -9.96 20.51 4.12
N THR A 61 -9.32 20.09 3.00
CA THR A 61 -7.91 19.70 2.96
C THR A 61 -7.14 20.35 1.82
N PHE A 62 -7.07 19.71 0.66
CA PHE A 62 -6.15 20.07 -0.42
C PHE A 62 -6.79 20.85 -1.58
N ASP A 63 -8.11 21.05 -1.56
CA ASP A 63 -8.83 21.85 -2.55
C ASP A 63 -9.81 22.84 -1.92
N PRO A 64 -9.35 23.74 -1.02
CA PRO A 64 -10.21 24.69 -0.33
C PRO A 64 -10.89 25.65 -1.32
N LYS A 65 -12.09 26.13 -0.93
CA LYS A 65 -12.92 27.08 -1.69
C LYS A 65 -13.09 28.40 -0.91
N PRO A 66 -12.06 29.26 -0.86
CA PRO A 66 -12.09 30.46 -0.02
C PRO A 66 -13.31 31.34 -0.30
N GLY A 67 -13.94 31.82 0.76
CA GLY A 67 -15.12 32.68 0.69
C GLY A 67 -16.44 31.98 0.35
N LYS A 68 -16.44 30.64 0.25
CA LYS A 68 -17.66 29.86 0.02
C LYS A 68 -18.23 29.35 1.35
N ALA A 69 -19.56 29.30 1.44
CA ALA A 69 -20.28 28.80 2.61
C ALA A 69 -19.96 27.32 2.92
N GLU A 70 -19.67 26.55 1.90
CA GLU A 70 -19.29 25.14 1.95
C GLU A 70 -18.02 24.89 2.78
N MET A 71 -17.16 25.90 2.95
CA MET A 71 -15.96 25.81 3.82
C MET A 71 -16.31 25.74 5.31
N GLY A 72 -17.55 26.05 5.72
CA GLY A 72 -17.94 25.98 7.14
C GLY A 72 -17.11 26.81 8.10
N GLY A 73 -16.48 27.89 7.63
CA GLY A 73 -15.60 28.75 8.40
C GLY A 73 -14.10 28.36 8.36
N VAL A 74 -13.75 27.23 7.76
CA VAL A 74 -12.36 26.80 7.58
C VAL A 74 -11.64 27.73 6.59
N LYS A 75 -10.40 28.11 6.90
CA LYS A 75 -9.61 29.03 6.08
C LYS A 75 -8.68 28.27 5.14
N ALA A 76 -8.43 28.89 3.99
CA ALA A 76 -7.33 28.52 3.14
C ALA A 76 -6.06 29.27 3.55
N ILE A 77 -4.93 28.58 3.56
CA ILE A 77 -3.62 29.16 3.86
C ILE A 77 -2.68 29.09 2.65
N PRO A 78 -1.77 30.04 2.50
CA PRO A 78 -0.72 29.98 1.48
C PRO A 78 0.24 28.82 1.80
N THR A 79 0.93 28.35 0.75
CA THR A 79 1.89 27.25 0.86
C THR A 79 3.27 27.65 0.38
N SER A 80 4.24 26.73 0.48
CA SER A 80 5.59 26.91 -0.11
C SER A 80 5.60 26.82 -1.65
N ALA A 81 4.44 26.58 -2.27
CA ALA A 81 4.27 26.60 -3.74
C ALA A 81 3.46 27.85 -4.13
N ASP A 82 4.01 28.65 -5.04
CA ASP A 82 3.39 29.91 -5.45
C ASP A 82 1.99 29.71 -6.03
N GLY A 83 1.02 30.48 -5.53
CA GLY A 83 -0.37 30.42 -5.96
C GLY A 83 -1.16 29.19 -5.49
N VAL A 84 -0.53 28.26 -4.78
CA VAL A 84 -1.21 27.08 -4.22
C VAL A 84 -1.63 27.34 -2.79
N GLN A 85 -2.91 27.14 -2.51
CA GLN A 85 -3.48 27.17 -1.16
C GLN A 85 -4.03 25.81 -0.78
N ILE A 86 -3.93 25.47 0.50
CA ILE A 86 -4.57 24.31 1.14
C ILE A 86 -5.29 24.78 2.41
N SER A 87 -6.03 23.88 3.06
CA SER A 87 -6.73 24.17 4.30
C SER A 87 -5.78 24.47 5.47
N GLU A 88 -6.19 25.36 6.36
CA GLU A 88 -5.48 25.69 7.62
C GLU A 88 -5.25 24.47 8.54
N TRP A 89 -5.95 23.38 8.33
CA TRP A 89 -5.76 22.13 9.05
C TRP A 89 -4.42 21.42 8.74
N PHE A 90 -3.72 21.83 7.66
CA PHE A 90 -2.48 21.21 7.19
C PHE A 90 -1.30 22.20 7.12
N PRO A 91 -0.96 22.91 8.22
CA PRO A 91 0.06 23.96 8.19
C PRO A 91 1.48 23.44 8.00
N ARG A 92 1.76 22.17 8.36
CA ARG A 92 3.07 21.56 8.13
C ARG A 92 3.19 21.07 6.70
N MET A 93 2.15 20.45 6.13
CA MET A 93 2.10 20.09 4.72
C MET A 93 2.16 21.34 3.82
N ALA A 94 1.59 22.47 4.23
CA ALA A 94 1.71 23.72 3.50
C ALA A 94 3.18 24.10 3.23
N LYS A 95 4.10 23.76 4.13
CA LYS A 95 5.54 23.98 3.97
C LYS A 95 6.22 22.99 3.03
N GLN A 96 5.58 21.88 2.70
CA GLN A 96 6.09 20.82 1.83
C GLN A 96 5.49 20.83 0.42
N MET A 97 4.57 21.77 0.14
CA MET A 97 3.84 21.77 -1.13
C MET A 97 4.71 21.99 -2.37
N HIS A 98 5.90 22.57 -2.22
CA HIS A 98 6.88 22.68 -3.30
C HIS A 98 7.44 21.31 -3.77
N HIS A 99 7.17 20.21 -3.05
CA HIS A 99 7.46 18.84 -3.46
C HIS A 99 6.25 18.12 -4.06
N VAL A 100 5.05 18.68 -3.98
CA VAL A 100 3.77 18.00 -4.20
C VAL A 100 3.09 18.46 -5.47
N SER A 101 2.56 17.52 -6.26
CA SER A 101 1.54 17.78 -7.28
C SER A 101 0.16 17.38 -6.74
N LEU A 102 -0.79 18.30 -6.74
CA LEU A 102 -2.19 18.03 -6.40
C LEU A 102 -2.97 17.64 -7.65
N VAL A 103 -3.75 16.56 -7.58
CA VAL A 103 -4.75 16.18 -8.60
C VAL A 103 -6.12 16.47 -8.03
N ARG A 104 -6.67 17.65 -8.34
CA ARG A 104 -7.96 18.16 -7.79
C ARG A 104 -9.18 17.75 -8.61
N SER A 105 -9.02 16.78 -9.49
CA SER A 105 -10.04 16.34 -10.43
C SER A 105 -10.21 14.83 -10.43
N VAL A 106 -9.84 14.16 -9.35
CA VAL A 106 -10.04 12.71 -9.23
C VAL A 106 -11.54 12.41 -9.11
N THR A 107 -11.98 11.37 -9.82
CA THR A 107 -13.39 10.93 -9.83
C THR A 107 -13.46 9.44 -9.55
N SER A 108 -14.61 9.01 -9.00
CA SER A 108 -14.95 7.61 -8.79
C SER A 108 -16.38 7.34 -9.25
N THR A 109 -16.63 6.11 -9.68
CA THR A 109 -17.98 5.60 -9.91
C THR A 109 -18.58 4.97 -8.65
N GLN A 110 -17.81 4.93 -7.54
CA GLN A 110 -18.18 4.26 -6.30
C GLN A 110 -18.33 5.26 -5.16
N GLY A 111 -19.52 5.27 -4.54
CA GLY A 111 -19.81 6.07 -3.35
C GLY A 111 -20.03 5.23 -2.08
N ILE A 112 -19.59 3.96 -2.07
CA ILE A 112 -19.65 3.04 -0.93
C ILE A 112 -18.24 2.62 -0.60
N HIS A 113 -17.82 2.69 0.68
CA HIS A 113 -16.44 2.49 1.13
C HIS A 113 -15.80 1.21 0.60
N ASP A 114 -16.41 0.05 0.79
CA ASP A 114 -15.82 -1.23 0.37
C ASP A 114 -15.55 -1.26 -1.14
N ARG A 115 -16.49 -0.75 -1.95
CA ARG A 115 -16.35 -0.73 -3.40
C ARG A 115 -15.35 0.33 -3.87
N GLY A 116 -15.36 1.50 -3.22
CA GLY A 116 -14.42 2.58 -3.52
C GLY A 116 -12.99 2.18 -3.12
N THR A 117 -12.81 1.62 -1.93
CA THR A 117 -11.53 1.07 -1.47
C THR A 117 -11.00 0.00 -2.44
N TYR A 118 -11.88 -0.93 -2.84
CA TYR A 118 -11.49 -1.96 -3.80
C TYR A 118 -11.05 -1.36 -5.14
N LEU A 119 -11.80 -0.39 -5.68
CA LEU A 119 -11.46 0.28 -6.93
C LEU A 119 -10.13 1.06 -6.82
N ALA A 120 -9.90 1.77 -5.71
CA ALA A 120 -8.66 2.51 -5.47
C ALA A 120 -7.42 1.60 -5.47
N HIS A 121 -7.55 0.39 -4.91
CA HIS A 121 -6.42 -0.53 -4.79
C HIS A 121 -6.22 -1.43 -6.02
N THR A 122 -7.27 -1.69 -6.81
CA THR A 122 -7.21 -2.68 -7.90
C THR A 122 -7.42 -2.11 -9.29
N SER A 123 -7.98 -0.90 -9.41
CA SER A 123 -8.49 -0.30 -10.67
C SER A 123 -9.73 -0.99 -11.25
N TYR A 124 -10.26 -2.00 -10.59
CA TYR A 124 -11.39 -2.79 -11.08
C TYR A 124 -12.62 -2.64 -10.18
N MET A 125 -13.78 -2.81 -10.79
CA MET A 125 -15.04 -2.94 -10.06
C MET A 125 -15.07 -4.25 -9.28
N MET A 126 -15.53 -4.21 -8.03
CA MET A 126 -15.73 -5.41 -7.24
C MET A 126 -16.77 -6.33 -7.89
N THR A 127 -16.42 -7.60 -8.04
CA THR A 127 -17.32 -8.63 -8.58
C THR A 127 -17.31 -9.86 -7.66
N PRO A 128 -18.42 -10.62 -7.58
CA PRO A 128 -18.45 -11.81 -6.71
C PRO A 128 -17.63 -12.99 -7.24
N THR A 129 -17.20 -12.96 -8.52
CA THR A 129 -16.56 -14.12 -9.17
C THR A 129 -15.05 -14.11 -9.14
N ILE A 130 -14.42 -12.99 -8.83
CA ILE A 130 -12.96 -12.86 -8.79
C ILE A 130 -12.54 -11.70 -7.87
N THR A 131 -11.47 -11.91 -7.13
CA THR A 131 -10.77 -10.84 -6.43
C THR A 131 -9.54 -10.43 -7.24
N HIS A 132 -9.47 -9.15 -7.64
CA HIS A 132 -8.33 -8.61 -8.39
C HIS A 132 -7.16 -8.33 -7.45
N PRO A 133 -5.91 -8.44 -7.94
CA PRO A 133 -4.73 -8.10 -7.14
C PRO A 133 -4.65 -6.60 -6.85
N SER A 134 -4.13 -6.23 -5.69
CA SER A 134 -3.79 -4.84 -5.38
C SER A 134 -2.64 -4.33 -6.24
N LEU A 135 -2.52 -3.01 -6.38
CA LEU A 135 -1.43 -2.36 -7.10
C LEU A 135 -0.04 -2.80 -6.57
N GLY A 136 0.11 -2.93 -5.24
CA GLY A 136 1.34 -3.44 -4.64
C GLY A 136 1.66 -4.89 -5.03
N THR A 137 0.65 -5.72 -5.24
CA THR A 137 0.83 -7.09 -5.75
C THR A 137 1.32 -7.09 -7.21
N TRP A 138 0.75 -6.24 -8.05
CA TRP A 138 1.25 -6.02 -9.41
C TRP A 138 2.69 -5.51 -9.42
N ALA A 139 3.02 -4.55 -8.56
CA ALA A 139 4.37 -4.03 -8.40
C ALA A 139 5.36 -5.14 -7.99
N ALA A 140 5.01 -5.97 -7.00
CA ALA A 140 5.83 -7.11 -6.60
C ALA A 140 6.07 -8.10 -7.73
N LYS A 141 5.07 -8.32 -8.60
CA LYS A 141 5.17 -9.23 -9.74
C LYS A 141 6.00 -8.66 -10.88
N LEU A 142 5.73 -7.43 -11.30
CA LEU A 142 6.26 -6.86 -12.54
C LEU A 142 7.53 -6.02 -12.34
N ALA A 143 7.68 -5.35 -11.19
CA ALA A 143 8.89 -4.61 -10.87
C ALA A 143 9.92 -5.44 -10.06
N GLY A 144 9.50 -6.59 -9.53
CA GLY A 144 10.35 -7.48 -8.73
C GLY A 144 10.74 -6.90 -7.38
N SER A 145 11.79 -7.42 -6.78
CA SER A 145 12.36 -6.95 -5.51
C SER A 145 13.79 -6.44 -5.72
N ALA A 146 14.11 -5.29 -5.12
CA ALA A 146 15.50 -4.79 -5.09
C ALA A 146 16.30 -5.43 -3.96
N ASN A 147 15.64 -5.80 -2.85
CA ASN A 147 16.23 -6.56 -1.76
C ASN A 147 15.92 -8.05 -1.94
N PRO A 148 16.92 -8.96 -1.84
CA PRO A 148 16.70 -10.39 -2.06
C PRO A 148 15.95 -11.09 -0.93
N VAL A 149 15.84 -10.48 0.25
CA VAL A 149 15.30 -11.08 1.48
C VAL A 149 13.99 -10.41 1.91
N LEU A 150 13.94 -9.08 1.84
CA LEU A 150 12.72 -8.33 2.20
C LEU A 150 11.61 -8.54 1.17
N PRO A 151 10.36 -8.68 1.61
CA PRO A 151 9.21 -8.68 0.70
C PRO A 151 9.16 -7.41 -0.14
N GLY A 152 8.86 -7.56 -1.43
CA GLY A 152 8.70 -6.41 -2.33
C GLY A 152 7.44 -5.59 -2.13
N ASN A 153 6.49 -6.09 -1.31
CA ASN A 153 5.19 -5.50 -1.04
C ASN A 153 4.84 -5.62 0.45
N ILE A 154 4.56 -4.50 1.12
CA ILE A 154 4.28 -4.43 2.57
C ILE A 154 3.04 -3.57 2.79
N LEU A 155 2.17 -4.02 3.70
CA LEU A 155 0.94 -3.35 4.11
C LEU A 155 0.99 -3.05 5.61
N ILE A 156 1.06 -1.78 5.97
CA ILE A 156 1.14 -1.29 7.36
C ILE A 156 -0.24 -0.75 7.77
N ASN A 157 -0.75 -1.19 8.92
CA ASN A 157 -2.08 -0.84 9.45
C ASN A 157 -3.25 -1.22 8.53
N GLY A 158 -3.06 -2.16 7.60
CA GLY A 158 -4.03 -2.46 6.56
C GLY A 158 -5.36 -3.02 7.07
N SER A 159 -6.43 -2.57 6.45
CA SER A 159 -7.79 -3.01 6.74
C SER A 159 -8.07 -4.44 6.26
N PRO A 160 -9.07 -5.13 6.86
CA PRO A 160 -9.51 -6.43 6.37
C PRO A 160 -10.06 -6.40 4.94
N GLN A 161 -10.53 -5.26 4.46
CA GLN A 161 -11.11 -5.07 3.12
C GLN A 161 -10.04 -4.95 2.01
N HIS A 162 -8.76 -4.85 2.38
CA HIS A 162 -7.68 -4.77 1.39
C HIS A 162 -7.63 -6.04 0.50
N PRO A 163 -7.61 -5.93 -0.85
CA PRO A 163 -7.73 -7.06 -1.77
C PRO A 163 -6.51 -8.00 -1.78
N ARG A 164 -5.38 -7.58 -1.23
CA ARG A 164 -4.12 -8.35 -1.13
C ARG A 164 -3.65 -8.89 -2.49
N SER A 165 -3.32 -10.18 -2.58
CA SER A 165 -2.88 -10.78 -3.86
C SER A 165 -4.02 -11.09 -4.83
N GLY A 166 -5.27 -11.03 -4.39
CA GLY A 166 -6.40 -11.41 -5.24
C GLY A 166 -6.22 -12.80 -5.85
N TYR A 167 -6.38 -12.92 -7.16
CA TYR A 167 -6.19 -14.19 -7.88
C TYR A 167 -4.72 -14.57 -8.13
N MET A 168 -3.78 -13.69 -7.85
CA MET A 168 -2.35 -13.97 -7.99
C MET A 168 -1.84 -14.86 -6.85
N PRO A 169 -0.67 -15.52 -7.02
CA PRO A 169 -0.09 -16.35 -5.97
C PRO A 169 0.13 -15.58 -4.65
N THR A 170 -0.12 -16.24 -3.53
CA THR A 170 -0.05 -15.65 -2.17
C THR A 170 1.34 -15.12 -1.79
N GLN A 171 2.40 -15.61 -2.42
CA GLN A 171 3.77 -15.09 -2.23
C GLN A 171 3.94 -13.64 -2.70
N LEU A 172 3.03 -13.12 -3.51
CA LEU A 172 3.00 -11.73 -3.96
C LEU A 172 2.10 -10.86 -3.08
N ALA A 173 1.38 -11.46 -2.11
CA ALA A 173 0.57 -10.72 -1.17
C ALA A 173 1.45 -9.77 -0.33
N PRO A 174 0.94 -8.61 0.07
CA PRO A 174 1.68 -7.74 0.97
C PRO A 174 1.91 -8.42 2.32
N LEU A 175 3.14 -8.27 2.86
CA LEU A 175 3.43 -8.65 4.25
C LEU A 175 2.67 -7.68 5.17
N PRO A 176 1.73 -8.18 6.00
CA PRO A 176 0.97 -7.29 6.88
C PRO A 176 1.78 -6.93 8.14
N ILE A 177 1.82 -5.65 8.47
CA ILE A 177 2.35 -5.11 9.73
C ILE A 177 1.21 -4.43 10.48
N VAL A 178 0.74 -5.08 11.54
CA VAL A 178 -0.42 -4.59 12.32
C VAL A 178 -0.01 -3.50 13.30
N ASP A 179 1.13 -3.67 13.97
CA ASP A 179 1.71 -2.68 14.89
C ASP A 179 3.14 -2.33 14.46
N PRO A 180 3.33 -1.20 13.77
CA PRO A 180 4.66 -0.79 13.33
C PRO A 180 5.61 -0.46 14.49
N GLY A 181 5.10 -0.27 15.72
CA GLY A 181 5.91 -0.05 16.90
C GLY A 181 6.46 -1.32 17.54
N ALA A 182 5.82 -2.46 17.30
CA ALA A 182 6.22 -3.74 17.88
C ALA A 182 7.24 -4.52 17.02
N GLY A 183 7.63 -3.98 15.87
CA GLY A 183 8.47 -4.70 14.90
C GLY A 183 7.71 -5.79 14.15
N LEU A 184 8.46 -6.69 13.49
CA LEU A 184 7.85 -7.80 12.78
C LEU A 184 7.45 -8.91 13.77
N GLN A 185 6.12 -9.16 13.85
CA GLN A 185 5.58 -10.18 14.75
C GLN A 185 6.04 -11.58 14.34
N ASN A 186 6.23 -12.46 15.33
CA ASN A 186 6.65 -13.85 15.14
C ASN A 186 8.00 -14.02 14.41
N ALA A 187 8.82 -12.98 14.37
CA ALA A 187 10.14 -13.01 13.73
C ALA A 187 11.27 -13.44 14.67
N VAL A 188 10.97 -13.70 15.94
CA VAL A 188 11.91 -14.21 16.93
C VAL A 188 11.60 -15.68 17.25
N LEU A 189 12.63 -16.41 17.66
CA LEU A 189 12.45 -17.81 18.05
C LEU A 189 11.50 -17.91 19.26
N PRO A 190 10.61 -18.94 19.29
CA PRO A 190 9.78 -19.19 20.45
C PRO A 190 10.62 -19.40 21.73
N PRO A 191 10.13 -19.00 22.90
CA PRO A 191 10.82 -19.25 24.17
C PRO A 191 11.23 -20.73 24.31
N LYS A 192 12.43 -20.98 24.78
CA LYS A 192 13.01 -22.33 24.95
C LYS A 192 13.30 -23.10 23.66
N THR A 193 13.22 -22.48 22.48
CA THR A 193 13.61 -23.10 21.21
C THR A 193 15.02 -22.64 20.86
N GLY A 194 15.99 -23.56 20.89
CA GLY A 194 17.35 -23.26 20.44
C GLY A 194 17.43 -23.15 18.91
N GLU A 195 18.43 -22.45 18.39
CA GLU A 195 18.62 -22.26 16.95
C GLU A 195 18.84 -23.58 16.20
N ALA A 196 19.53 -24.57 16.82
CA ALA A 196 19.68 -25.91 16.26
C ALA A 196 18.35 -26.64 16.13
N ASP A 197 17.48 -26.55 17.13
CA ASP A 197 16.13 -27.14 17.09
C ASP A 197 15.24 -26.50 16.04
N PHE A 198 15.30 -25.16 15.95
CA PHE A 198 14.58 -24.43 14.92
C PHE A 198 15.02 -24.84 13.51
N SER A 199 16.35 -24.90 13.30
CA SER A 199 16.92 -25.29 12.01
C SER A 199 16.56 -26.72 11.63
N ARG A 200 16.56 -27.67 12.58
CA ARG A 200 16.12 -29.05 12.35
C ARG A 200 14.64 -29.14 11.99
N ARG A 201 13.77 -28.41 12.72
CA ARG A 201 12.32 -28.39 12.46
C ARG A 201 11.99 -27.78 11.10
N THR A 202 12.65 -26.67 10.75
CA THR A 202 12.44 -26.01 9.45
C THR A 202 12.95 -26.86 8.29
N ALA A 203 14.09 -27.55 8.43
CA ALA A 203 14.60 -28.49 7.44
C ALA A 203 13.63 -29.65 7.20
N LEU A 204 13.08 -30.23 8.28
CA LEU A 204 12.10 -31.29 8.18
C LEU A 204 10.80 -30.82 7.51
N ALA A 205 10.27 -29.66 7.92
CA ALA A 205 9.09 -29.06 7.30
C ALA A 205 9.29 -28.81 5.80
N GLN A 206 10.49 -28.33 5.41
CA GLN A 206 10.84 -28.10 4.03
C GLN A 206 10.94 -29.41 3.22
N ALA A 207 11.56 -30.46 3.77
CA ALA A 207 11.65 -31.76 3.11
C ALA A 207 10.26 -32.36 2.86
N MET A 208 9.38 -32.26 3.85
CA MET A 208 8.00 -32.74 3.75
C MET A 208 7.18 -31.90 2.74
N GLY A 209 7.33 -30.57 2.77
CA GLY A 209 6.69 -29.68 1.82
C GLY A 209 7.13 -29.94 0.38
N ASN A 210 8.42 -30.14 0.13
CA ASN A 210 8.95 -30.53 -1.18
C ASN A 210 8.36 -31.86 -1.66
N GLY A 211 8.30 -32.88 -0.80
CA GLY A 211 7.69 -34.17 -1.12
C GLY A 211 6.20 -34.05 -1.44
N PHE A 212 5.47 -33.19 -0.71
CA PHE A 212 4.06 -32.92 -0.99
C PHE A 212 3.85 -32.24 -2.36
N VAL A 213 4.62 -31.19 -2.66
CA VAL A 213 4.53 -30.46 -3.93
C VAL A 213 4.86 -31.36 -5.12
N GLN A 214 5.84 -32.27 -4.98
CA GLN A 214 6.17 -33.22 -6.06
C GLN A 214 5.02 -34.21 -6.37
N GLN A 215 4.27 -34.60 -5.34
CA GLN A 215 3.16 -35.57 -5.49
C GLN A 215 1.82 -34.90 -5.80
N THR A 216 1.68 -33.63 -5.42
CA THR A 216 0.46 -32.86 -5.63
C THR A 216 0.88 -31.53 -6.29
N PRO A 217 1.16 -31.53 -7.59
CA PRO A 217 1.62 -30.35 -8.30
C PRO A 217 0.48 -29.32 -8.41
N HIS A 218 0.29 -28.55 -7.36
CA HIS A 218 -0.67 -27.46 -7.30
C HIS A 218 0.08 -26.17 -6.99
N ARG A 219 -0.23 -25.10 -7.75
CA ARG A 219 0.46 -23.80 -7.63
C ARG A 219 0.43 -23.24 -6.21
N ASP A 220 -0.67 -23.43 -5.48
CA ASP A 220 -0.84 -22.88 -4.14
C ASP A 220 0.02 -23.63 -3.11
N ALA A 221 0.25 -24.92 -3.29
CA ALA A 221 1.17 -25.71 -2.44
C ALA A 221 2.62 -25.23 -2.61
N ALA A 222 3.05 -25.01 -3.84
CA ALA A 222 4.38 -24.47 -4.15
C ALA A 222 4.54 -23.03 -3.61
N ALA A 223 3.52 -22.20 -3.79
CA ALA A 223 3.50 -20.81 -3.27
C ALA A 223 3.59 -20.77 -1.74
N TYR A 224 2.86 -21.65 -1.03
CA TYR A 224 2.91 -21.75 0.42
C TYR A 224 4.30 -22.17 0.94
N LEU A 225 4.90 -23.17 0.29
CA LEU A 225 6.26 -23.61 0.63
C LEU A 225 7.28 -22.48 0.45
N LYS A 226 7.15 -21.71 -0.64
CA LYS A 226 8.01 -20.55 -0.88
C LYS A 226 7.87 -19.48 0.19
N VAL A 227 6.64 -19.14 0.61
CA VAL A 227 6.38 -18.18 1.71
C VAL A 227 7.06 -18.61 3.01
N GLN A 228 7.01 -19.93 3.34
CA GLN A 228 7.71 -20.45 4.52
C GLN A 228 9.23 -20.31 4.42
N GLN A 229 9.80 -20.60 3.25
CA GLN A 229 11.24 -20.47 3.01
C GLN A 229 11.69 -18.99 3.14
N ASP A 230 10.92 -18.07 2.57
CA ASP A 230 11.20 -16.62 2.63
C ASP A 230 11.10 -16.10 4.07
N ALA A 231 10.10 -16.53 4.84
CA ALA A 231 9.96 -16.18 6.24
C ALA A 231 11.16 -16.64 7.08
N VAL A 232 11.63 -17.90 6.89
CA VAL A 232 12.83 -18.41 7.57
C VAL A 232 14.09 -17.64 7.15
N ALA A 233 14.23 -17.30 5.87
CA ALA A 233 15.35 -16.52 5.37
C ALA A 233 15.37 -15.12 6.00
N LEU A 234 14.21 -14.46 6.09
CA LEU A 234 14.06 -13.15 6.73
C LEU A 234 14.41 -13.21 8.22
N MET A 235 13.92 -14.21 8.97
CA MET A 235 14.23 -14.39 10.39
C MET A 235 15.73 -14.54 10.67
N LYS A 236 16.50 -15.05 9.71
CA LYS A 236 17.96 -15.25 9.82
C LYS A 236 18.77 -14.08 9.26
N SER A 237 18.13 -13.10 8.66
CA SER A 237 18.79 -11.97 8.01
C SER A 237 18.96 -10.79 8.95
N GLU A 238 20.06 -10.06 8.78
CA GLU A 238 20.28 -8.73 9.36
C GLU A 238 19.23 -7.72 8.92
N ASP A 239 18.59 -7.93 7.75
CA ASP A 239 17.53 -7.08 7.24
C ASP A 239 16.28 -7.04 8.14
N LEU A 240 16.11 -8.04 9.03
CA LEU A 240 15.04 -8.03 10.04
C LEU A 240 15.08 -6.75 10.92
N ARG A 241 16.26 -6.16 11.11
CA ARG A 241 16.43 -4.91 11.90
C ARG A 241 15.72 -3.70 11.31
N VAL A 242 15.32 -3.74 10.02
CA VAL A 242 14.58 -2.64 9.41
C VAL A 242 13.25 -2.41 10.11
N PHE A 243 12.61 -3.48 10.59
CA PHE A 243 11.31 -3.42 11.26
C PHE A 243 11.38 -2.85 12.68
N ASP A 244 12.56 -2.71 13.27
CA ASP A 244 12.75 -2.13 14.60
C ASP A 244 12.96 -0.61 14.51
N ILE A 245 11.85 0.15 14.57
CA ILE A 245 11.89 1.62 14.53
C ILE A 245 12.47 2.27 15.78
N SER A 246 12.63 1.52 16.90
CA SER A 246 13.25 2.04 18.12
C SER A 246 14.73 2.40 17.93
N ARG A 247 15.35 1.85 16.89
CA ARG A 247 16.76 2.14 16.49
C ARG A 247 16.94 3.50 15.82
N GLU A 248 15.84 4.18 15.48
CA GLU A 248 15.91 5.53 14.92
C GLU A 248 16.26 6.57 15.99
N ASN A 249 16.90 7.65 15.55
CA ASN A 249 17.17 8.78 16.42
C ASN A 249 15.86 9.30 17.04
N PRO A 250 15.85 9.58 18.37
CA PRO A 250 14.66 10.09 19.05
C PRO A 250 14.07 11.36 18.42
N LYS A 251 14.90 12.25 17.86
CA LYS A 251 14.44 13.44 17.14
C LYS A 251 13.66 13.06 15.88
N THR A 252 14.11 12.06 15.12
CA THR A 252 13.40 11.54 13.95
C THR A 252 12.08 10.91 14.37
N GLN A 253 12.07 10.05 15.41
CA GLN A 253 10.84 9.44 15.93
C GLN A 253 9.82 10.51 16.35
N ALA A 254 10.25 11.55 17.06
CA ALA A 254 9.39 12.65 17.48
C ALA A 254 8.83 13.47 16.30
N ALA A 255 9.61 13.64 15.22
CA ALA A 255 9.16 14.34 14.02
C ALA A 255 7.96 13.66 13.35
N TYR A 256 8.01 12.32 13.22
CA TYR A 256 6.90 11.54 12.68
C TYR A 256 5.69 11.43 13.65
N GLY A 257 5.93 11.59 14.95
CA GLY A 257 4.94 11.38 16.00
C GLY A 257 4.92 9.95 16.53
N THR A 258 4.41 9.78 17.75
CA THR A 258 4.39 8.49 18.46
C THR A 258 3.13 7.66 18.23
N HIS A 259 2.17 8.21 17.49
CA HIS A 259 0.92 7.53 17.11
C HIS A 259 1.15 6.51 15.97
N THR A 260 0.20 5.61 15.78
CA THR A 260 0.33 4.45 14.88
C THR A 260 0.66 4.86 13.43
N PHE A 261 0.00 5.89 12.88
CA PHE A 261 0.27 6.36 11.53
C PHE A 261 1.69 6.91 11.38
N GLY A 262 2.17 7.70 12.37
CA GLY A 262 3.54 8.22 12.40
C GLY A 262 4.59 7.13 12.44
N LYS A 263 4.40 6.13 13.31
CA LYS A 263 5.26 4.93 13.36
C LYS A 263 5.23 4.15 12.06
N GLY A 264 4.06 4.04 11.41
CA GLY A 264 3.90 3.38 10.11
C GLY A 264 4.68 4.07 9.00
N CYS A 265 4.60 5.39 8.91
CA CYS A 265 5.35 6.18 7.93
C CYS A 265 6.86 6.18 8.19
N LEU A 266 7.28 6.19 9.46
CA LEU A 266 8.68 6.03 9.82
C LEU A 266 9.21 4.65 9.38
N LEU A 267 8.44 3.58 9.62
CA LEU A 267 8.78 2.25 9.13
C LEU A 267 8.82 2.21 7.60
N ALA A 268 7.87 2.84 6.91
CA ALA A 268 7.84 2.90 5.45
C ALA A 268 9.11 3.55 4.87
N ARG A 269 9.59 4.65 5.46
CA ARG A 269 10.85 5.29 5.05
C ARG A 269 12.03 4.33 5.23
N ARG A 270 12.14 3.61 6.35
CA ARG A 270 13.20 2.62 6.60
C ARG A 270 13.17 1.48 5.58
N LEU A 271 11.97 1.00 5.25
CA LEU A 271 11.77 -0.04 4.25
C LEU A 271 12.21 0.41 2.85
N VAL A 272 11.95 1.67 2.49
CA VAL A 272 12.47 2.27 1.25
C VAL A 272 14.00 2.28 1.23
N GLU A 273 14.65 2.72 2.31
CA GLU A 273 16.13 2.67 2.44
C GLU A 273 16.69 1.26 2.23
N SER A 274 15.91 0.24 2.60
CA SER A 274 16.31 -1.18 2.48
C SER A 274 15.84 -1.82 1.17
N GLY A 275 15.30 -1.03 0.23
CA GLY A 275 14.97 -1.48 -1.13
C GLY A 275 13.62 -2.17 -1.29
N VAL A 276 12.67 -1.98 -0.38
CA VAL A 276 11.29 -2.44 -0.57
C VAL A 276 10.61 -1.61 -1.66
N ARG A 277 9.94 -2.28 -2.59
CA ARG A 277 9.37 -1.64 -3.79
C ARG A 277 8.04 -0.94 -3.58
N PHE A 278 7.14 -1.55 -2.81
CA PHE A 278 5.82 -1.00 -2.58
C PHE A 278 5.45 -1.11 -1.11
N ILE A 279 5.20 0.01 -0.47
CA ILE A 279 4.80 0.08 0.93
C ILE A 279 3.50 0.88 1.00
N GLU A 280 2.44 0.23 1.43
CA GLU A 280 1.19 0.88 1.75
C GLU A 280 1.12 1.14 3.25
N VAL A 281 0.70 2.35 3.62
CA VAL A 281 0.43 2.74 5.01
C VAL A 281 -0.98 3.28 5.08
N GLU A 282 -1.88 2.54 5.74
CA GLU A 282 -3.23 3.07 6.01
C GLU A 282 -3.21 3.99 7.23
N ASP A 283 -3.84 5.16 7.10
CA ASP A 283 -4.12 6.02 8.25
C ASP A 283 -5.17 5.33 9.14
N VAL A 284 -4.89 5.28 10.43
CA VAL A 284 -5.78 4.66 11.42
C VAL A 284 -7.02 5.51 11.72
N HIS A 285 -7.03 6.77 11.28
CA HIS A 285 -8.22 7.60 11.36
C HIS A 285 -9.29 7.11 10.38
N ASN A 286 -10.54 7.22 10.80
CA ASN A 286 -11.67 7.00 9.91
C ASN A 286 -12.19 8.36 9.44
N TRP A 287 -11.86 8.73 8.18
CA TRP A 287 -12.28 9.99 7.57
C TRP A 287 -13.77 10.01 7.15
N ASP A 288 -14.54 9.01 7.58
CA ASP A 288 -15.98 8.91 7.34
C ASP A 288 -16.78 9.88 8.24
N THR A 289 -16.67 11.16 7.96
CA THR A 289 -17.13 12.27 8.80
C THR A 289 -18.57 12.67 8.53
N HIS A 290 -19.51 11.73 8.70
CA HIS A 290 -20.96 12.00 8.57
C HIS A 290 -21.52 12.90 9.66
N ASN A 291 -20.80 13.08 10.78
CA ASN A 291 -21.19 13.92 11.90
C ASN A 291 -20.04 14.85 12.29
N ASP A 292 -20.35 16.06 12.76
CA ASP A 292 -19.41 17.01 13.33
C ASP A 292 -18.11 17.17 12.51
N GLN A 293 -18.23 17.50 11.22
CA GLN A 293 -17.09 17.62 10.30
C GLN A 293 -15.92 18.41 10.91
N ILE A 294 -16.18 19.61 11.43
CA ILE A 294 -15.14 20.51 11.94
C ILE A 294 -14.42 19.90 13.14
N LYS A 295 -15.16 19.36 14.12
CA LYS A 295 -14.55 18.68 15.27
C LYS A 295 -13.76 17.44 14.88
N SER A 296 -14.23 16.72 13.88
CA SER A 296 -13.51 15.57 13.34
C SER A 296 -12.17 15.99 12.72
N MET A 297 -12.17 17.07 11.94
CA MET A 297 -10.94 17.65 11.37
C MET A 297 -9.97 18.10 12.46
N GLU A 298 -10.43 18.85 13.48
CA GLU A 298 -9.61 19.27 14.63
C GLU A 298 -8.90 18.10 15.31
N LYS A 299 -9.58 16.97 15.43
CA LYS A 299 -9.04 15.78 16.10
C LYS A 299 -8.04 15.01 15.27
N MET A 300 -8.30 14.83 13.97
CA MET A 300 -7.54 13.92 13.11
C MET A 300 -6.37 14.58 12.40
N THR A 301 -6.55 15.82 11.94
CA THR A 301 -5.56 16.49 11.09
C THR A 301 -4.20 16.75 11.75
N PRO A 302 -4.07 17.06 13.04
CA PRO A 302 -2.77 17.37 13.63
C PRO A 302 -1.75 16.22 13.48
N THR A 303 -2.19 14.98 13.67
CA THR A 303 -1.32 13.81 13.54
C THR A 303 -1.04 13.45 12.08
N THR A 304 -2.03 13.57 11.21
CA THR A 304 -1.89 13.28 9.78
C THR A 304 -1.00 14.34 9.09
N ASP A 305 -1.21 15.63 9.39
CA ASP A 305 -0.35 16.73 8.91
C ASP A 305 1.11 16.57 9.35
N GLN A 306 1.31 16.30 10.65
CA GLN A 306 2.65 16.06 11.19
C GLN A 306 3.36 14.91 10.45
N THR A 307 2.68 13.78 10.30
CA THR A 307 3.26 12.58 9.74
C THR A 307 3.62 12.73 8.26
N MET A 308 2.68 13.24 7.44
CA MET A 308 2.91 13.40 6.01
C MET A 308 4.02 14.41 5.73
N ALA A 309 4.04 15.53 6.46
CA ALA A 309 5.09 16.53 6.32
C ALA A 309 6.46 15.99 6.76
N ALA A 310 6.53 15.25 7.86
CA ALA A 310 7.78 14.64 8.33
C ALA A 310 8.31 13.59 7.34
N LEU A 311 7.43 12.80 6.73
CA LEU A 311 7.80 11.82 5.72
C LEU A 311 8.45 12.47 4.50
N LEU A 312 7.83 13.51 3.94
CA LEU A 312 8.36 14.22 2.77
C LEU A 312 9.70 14.89 3.10
N GLU A 313 9.80 15.55 4.24
CA GLU A 313 11.02 16.21 4.69
C GLU A 313 12.17 15.21 4.90
N ASP A 314 11.93 14.08 5.61
CA ASP A 314 12.95 13.06 5.89
C ASP A 314 13.42 12.36 4.60
N LEU A 315 12.49 12.03 3.68
CA LEU A 315 12.85 11.49 2.37
C LEU A 315 13.68 12.49 1.55
N HIS A 316 13.33 13.78 1.59
CA HIS A 316 14.07 14.82 0.90
C HIS A 316 15.47 15.00 1.46
N GLN A 317 15.61 15.15 2.78
CA GLN A 317 16.90 15.34 3.46
C GLN A 317 17.87 14.17 3.24
N ARG A 318 17.33 12.94 3.09
CA ARG A 318 18.11 11.74 2.79
C ARG A 318 18.39 11.52 1.31
N GLY A 319 17.88 12.37 0.42
CA GLY A 319 17.98 12.18 -1.03
C GLY A 319 17.12 11.04 -1.58
N LEU A 320 16.27 10.43 -0.75
CA LEU A 320 15.42 9.31 -1.13
C LEU A 320 14.20 9.75 -1.96
N LEU A 321 13.73 10.99 -1.77
CA LEU A 321 12.56 11.52 -2.48
C LEU A 321 12.77 11.51 -4.00
N ALA A 322 14.01 11.64 -4.47
CA ALA A 322 14.33 11.60 -5.91
C ALA A 322 13.97 10.27 -6.59
N SER A 323 13.91 9.17 -5.84
CA SER A 323 13.61 7.82 -6.35
C SER A 323 12.43 7.14 -5.64
N THR A 324 11.75 7.83 -4.75
CA THR A 324 10.56 7.34 -4.04
C THR A 324 9.35 8.15 -4.47
N LEU A 325 8.34 7.48 -5.01
CA LEU A 325 7.04 8.09 -5.25
C LEU A 325 6.19 7.99 -3.98
N VAL A 326 5.78 9.13 -3.44
CA VAL A 326 4.82 9.19 -2.34
C VAL A 326 3.48 9.60 -2.91
N VAL A 327 2.44 8.83 -2.62
CA VAL A 327 1.07 9.08 -3.08
C VAL A 327 0.14 9.12 -1.89
N MET A 328 -0.68 10.16 -1.78
CA MET A 328 -1.83 10.18 -0.87
C MET A 328 -3.09 9.87 -1.66
N ALA A 329 -3.83 8.88 -1.20
CA ALA A 329 -5.03 8.37 -1.84
C ALA A 329 -6.19 8.21 -0.85
N THR A 330 -7.40 8.25 -1.39
CA THR A 330 -8.65 7.96 -0.69
C THR A 330 -9.66 7.43 -1.71
N GLU A 331 -10.73 6.78 -1.26
CA GLU A 331 -11.70 6.14 -2.15
C GLU A 331 -12.72 7.08 -2.81
N PHE A 332 -13.00 8.23 -2.19
CA PHE A 332 -13.84 9.33 -2.70
C PHE A 332 -13.68 10.56 -1.80
N GLY A 333 -14.35 11.65 -2.13
CA GLY A 333 -14.42 12.88 -1.34
C GLY A 333 -15.66 12.96 -0.46
N ARG A 334 -15.93 14.18 0.02
CA ARG A 334 -17.12 14.50 0.82
C ARG A 334 -17.95 15.57 0.15
N THR A 335 -19.30 15.52 0.37
CA THR A 335 -20.19 16.54 -0.18
C THR A 335 -19.73 17.94 0.24
N PRO A 336 -19.76 18.93 -0.69
CA PRO A 336 -19.42 20.32 -0.34
C PRO A 336 -20.31 20.86 0.77
N GLN A 337 -21.61 20.54 0.76
CA GLN A 337 -22.55 21.02 1.75
C GLN A 337 -22.38 20.29 3.08
N ILE A 338 -22.25 21.04 4.16
CA ILE A 338 -22.35 20.52 5.52
C ILE A 338 -23.82 20.30 5.87
N SER A 339 -24.15 19.12 6.36
CA SER A 339 -25.52 18.78 6.77
C SER A 339 -25.97 19.65 7.94
N ASN A 340 -27.12 20.30 7.81
CA ASN A 340 -27.75 21.06 8.89
C ASN A 340 -28.21 20.19 10.07
N VAL A 341 -28.31 18.86 9.86
CA VAL A 341 -28.79 17.93 10.90
C VAL A 341 -27.63 17.32 11.66
N THR A 342 -26.60 16.88 10.94
CA THR A 342 -25.48 16.14 11.55
C THR A 342 -24.20 16.96 11.66
N ALA A 343 -24.16 18.17 11.07
CA ALA A 343 -22.97 18.99 10.92
C ALA A 343 -21.78 18.24 10.25
N GLY A 344 -22.07 17.15 9.52
CA GLY A 344 -21.11 16.34 8.80
C GLY A 344 -21.27 16.45 7.30
N ARG A 345 -20.51 15.63 6.55
CA ARG A 345 -20.56 15.56 5.10
C ARG A 345 -20.87 14.15 4.61
N GLY A 346 -21.68 14.03 3.56
CA GLY A 346 -21.96 12.76 2.87
C GLY A 346 -20.83 12.30 1.97
N HIS A 347 -20.96 11.10 1.40
CA HIS A 347 -20.02 10.59 0.39
C HIS A 347 -20.14 11.36 -0.92
N HIS A 348 -19.00 11.65 -1.55
CA HIS A 348 -18.96 12.41 -2.79
C HIS A 348 -17.93 11.86 -3.78
N PRO A 349 -18.33 10.94 -4.66
CA PRO A 349 -17.42 10.35 -5.64
C PRO A 349 -17.19 11.22 -6.88
N ALA A 350 -17.98 12.29 -7.09
CA ALA A 350 -17.93 13.08 -8.30
C ALA A 350 -16.63 13.88 -8.46
N VAL A 351 -16.02 14.31 -7.36
CA VAL A 351 -14.71 14.96 -7.34
C VAL A 351 -14.04 14.83 -5.99
N PHE A 352 -12.73 14.58 -5.99
CA PHE A 352 -11.87 14.57 -4.80
C PHE A 352 -10.41 14.75 -5.19
N THR A 353 -9.52 14.76 -4.20
CA THR A 353 -8.11 15.06 -4.44
C THR A 353 -7.23 13.90 -4.02
N TRP A 354 -6.33 13.48 -4.91
CA TRP A 354 -5.11 12.76 -4.58
C TRP A 354 -3.91 13.68 -4.75
N TRP A 355 -2.78 13.33 -4.14
CA TRP A 355 -1.54 14.03 -4.43
C TRP A 355 -0.36 13.07 -4.60
N PHE A 356 0.65 13.54 -5.32
CA PHE A 356 1.86 12.82 -5.68
C PHE A 356 3.09 13.66 -5.34
N ALA A 357 4.17 13.03 -4.87
CA ALA A 357 5.44 13.69 -4.59
C ALA A 357 6.63 12.76 -4.88
N GLY A 358 7.77 13.33 -5.25
CA GLY A 358 9.00 12.57 -5.48
C GLY A 358 9.08 11.84 -6.82
N ALA A 359 10.13 11.07 -7.04
CA ALA A 359 10.39 10.29 -8.25
C ALA A 359 10.16 11.05 -9.57
N GLY A 360 10.55 12.34 -9.62
CA GLY A 360 10.39 13.19 -10.79
C GLY A 360 9.02 13.83 -10.94
N VAL A 361 8.17 13.78 -9.92
CA VAL A 361 6.92 14.56 -9.88
C VAL A 361 7.24 16.05 -9.84
N LYS A 362 6.50 16.86 -10.59
CA LYS A 362 6.57 18.32 -10.54
C LYS A 362 6.14 18.82 -9.18
N GLY A 363 7.00 19.51 -8.47
CA GLY A 363 6.65 20.14 -7.20
C GLY A 363 5.88 21.45 -7.41
N GLY A 364 4.95 21.76 -6.48
CA GLY A 364 4.15 22.98 -6.54
C GLY A 364 3.12 23.01 -7.68
N TYR A 365 2.78 21.86 -8.26
CA TYR A 365 1.91 21.79 -9.42
C TYR A 365 0.47 21.36 -9.03
N VAL A 366 -0.51 21.94 -9.72
CA VAL A 366 -1.92 21.55 -9.59
C VAL A 366 -2.42 21.05 -10.94
N TYR A 367 -2.89 19.80 -10.98
CA TYR A 367 -3.49 19.19 -12.15
C TYR A 367 -5.00 19.06 -11.97
N GLY A 368 -5.73 19.52 -13.00
CA GLY A 368 -7.17 19.51 -12.99
C GLY A 368 -7.77 20.54 -12.02
N LYS A 369 -9.08 20.66 -12.07
CA LYS A 369 -9.81 21.65 -11.30
C LYS A 369 -11.22 21.19 -10.99
N SER A 370 -11.65 21.35 -9.77
CA SER A 370 -13.06 21.28 -9.38
C SER A 370 -13.75 22.61 -9.58
N ASP A 371 -15.06 22.64 -9.54
CA ASP A 371 -15.85 23.86 -9.65
C ASP A 371 -15.71 24.79 -8.43
N ALA A 372 -16.47 25.88 -8.44
CA ALA A 372 -16.36 26.94 -7.46
C ALA A 372 -16.69 26.52 -6.02
N ILE A 373 -17.40 25.41 -5.83
CA ILE A 373 -17.79 24.88 -4.52
C ILE A 373 -17.24 23.48 -4.25
N GLY A 374 -16.54 22.87 -5.23
CA GLY A 374 -15.98 21.53 -5.08
C GLY A 374 -17.01 20.42 -5.27
N GLU A 375 -18.04 20.64 -6.09
CA GLU A 375 -19.09 19.65 -6.31
C GLU A 375 -18.83 18.77 -7.54
N GLN A 376 -18.19 19.32 -8.58
CA GLN A 376 -17.90 18.59 -9.80
C GLN A 376 -16.53 18.92 -10.37
N VAL A 377 -16.02 18.05 -11.22
CA VAL A 377 -14.82 18.34 -12.01
C VAL A 377 -15.14 19.35 -13.10
N LEU A 378 -14.36 20.41 -13.16
CA LEU A 378 -14.44 21.43 -14.21
C LEU A 378 -13.43 21.18 -15.33
N GLU A 379 -12.20 20.76 -14.99
CA GLU A 379 -11.12 20.56 -15.95
C GLU A 379 -10.35 19.26 -15.68
N LYS A 380 -9.96 18.59 -16.77
CA LYS A 380 -9.07 17.42 -16.76
C LYS A 380 -9.48 16.34 -15.76
N PRO A 381 -10.61 15.67 -15.93
CA PRO A 381 -11.05 14.58 -15.05
C PRO A 381 -10.03 13.44 -15.04
N VAL A 382 -9.77 12.88 -13.87
CA VAL A 382 -8.85 11.75 -13.64
C VAL A 382 -9.61 10.67 -12.89
N THR A 383 -9.59 9.44 -13.38
CA THR A 383 -10.17 8.29 -12.66
C THR A 383 -9.15 7.66 -11.72
N MET A 384 -9.60 6.88 -10.73
CA MET A 384 -8.68 6.11 -9.88
C MET A 384 -7.81 5.12 -10.69
N PRO A 385 -8.34 4.42 -11.73
CA PRO A 385 -7.50 3.68 -12.66
C PRO A 385 -6.41 4.51 -13.34
N ASP A 386 -6.66 5.79 -13.69
CA ASP A 386 -5.64 6.68 -14.25
C ASP A 386 -4.54 7.00 -13.23
N CYS A 387 -4.92 7.21 -11.96
CA CYS A 387 -3.95 7.37 -10.88
C CYS A 387 -3.08 6.13 -10.71
N ASN A 388 -3.66 4.93 -10.73
CA ASN A 388 -2.92 3.67 -10.63
C ASN A 388 -2.02 3.41 -11.85
N ALA A 389 -2.49 3.76 -13.06
CA ALA A 389 -1.68 3.75 -14.27
C ALA A 389 -0.48 4.71 -14.16
N THR A 390 -0.68 5.87 -13.55
CA THR A 390 0.37 6.87 -13.29
C THR A 390 1.44 6.32 -12.36
N ILE A 391 1.04 5.64 -11.27
CA ILE A 391 1.96 4.99 -10.32
C ILE A 391 2.73 3.86 -11.03
N ALA A 392 2.02 2.99 -11.77
CA ALA A 392 2.63 1.89 -12.49
C ALA A 392 3.68 2.38 -13.51
N GLN A 393 3.35 3.42 -14.29
CA GLN A 393 4.27 4.03 -15.25
C GLN A 393 5.48 4.65 -14.54
N ALA A 394 5.29 5.35 -13.43
CA ALA A 394 6.40 5.91 -12.66
C ALA A 394 7.39 4.84 -12.18
N MET A 395 6.90 3.65 -11.86
CA MET A 395 7.71 2.47 -11.54
C MET A 395 8.34 1.81 -12.76
N GLY A 396 7.98 2.21 -13.99
CA GLY A 396 8.41 1.58 -15.25
C GLY A 396 7.71 0.24 -15.54
N ILE A 397 6.55 0.03 -14.95
CA ILE A 397 5.71 -1.14 -15.22
C ILE A 397 4.96 -0.90 -16.54
N ASP A 398 5.02 -1.88 -17.44
CA ASP A 398 4.21 -1.87 -18.66
C ASP A 398 2.72 -2.02 -18.30
N ILE A 399 1.96 -0.94 -18.44
CA ILE A 399 0.53 -0.91 -18.13
C ILE A 399 -0.32 -1.76 -19.09
N HIS A 400 0.23 -2.18 -20.20
CA HIS A 400 -0.42 -3.06 -21.20
C HIS A 400 -0.08 -4.53 -20.99
N HIS A 401 0.81 -4.87 -20.04
CA HIS A 401 1.13 -6.25 -19.72
C HIS A 401 -0.12 -6.99 -19.22
N ILE A 402 -0.42 -8.11 -19.88
CA ILE A 402 -1.62 -8.92 -19.60
C ILE A 402 -1.25 -10.11 -18.70
N GLU A 403 -1.96 -10.23 -17.59
CA GLU A 403 -1.96 -11.41 -16.74
C GLU A 403 -3.31 -12.11 -16.80
N HIS A 404 -3.27 -13.45 -16.87
CA HIS A 404 -4.50 -14.23 -16.90
C HIS A 404 -4.88 -14.74 -15.51
N SER A 405 -6.14 -14.57 -15.15
CA SER A 405 -6.68 -15.21 -13.95
C SER A 405 -6.72 -16.74 -14.11
N PRO A 406 -6.97 -17.51 -13.03
CA PRO A 406 -7.13 -18.96 -13.12
C PRO A 406 -8.22 -19.44 -14.07
N SER A 407 -9.21 -18.59 -14.34
CA SER A 407 -10.28 -18.84 -15.31
C SER A 407 -9.96 -18.40 -16.73
N GLY A 408 -8.71 -17.96 -17.00
CA GLY A 408 -8.25 -17.52 -18.33
C GLY A 408 -8.66 -16.09 -18.71
N ARG A 409 -9.26 -15.31 -17.80
CA ARG A 409 -9.62 -13.91 -18.10
C ARG A 409 -8.36 -13.02 -18.08
N PRO A 410 -8.15 -12.17 -19.11
CA PRO A 410 -7.04 -11.24 -19.16
C PRO A 410 -7.28 -10.01 -18.28
N PHE A 411 -6.25 -9.55 -17.56
CA PHE A 411 -6.25 -8.34 -16.75
C PHE A 411 -4.92 -7.61 -16.88
N THR A 412 -4.95 -6.29 -16.70
CA THR A 412 -3.78 -5.40 -16.65
C THR A 412 -3.69 -4.71 -15.30
N VAL A 413 -2.58 -4.05 -14.99
CA VAL A 413 -2.37 -3.42 -13.68
C VAL A 413 -3.37 -2.31 -13.34
N ALA A 414 -3.85 -1.58 -14.35
CA ALA A 414 -4.69 -0.40 -14.17
C ALA A 414 -5.96 -0.42 -15.01
N ASP A 415 -6.45 -1.61 -15.38
CA ASP A 415 -7.58 -1.77 -16.31
C ASP A 415 -7.37 -0.94 -17.59
N LYS A 416 -8.20 0.07 -17.84
CA LYS A 416 -8.10 1.00 -18.97
C LYS A 416 -7.56 2.37 -18.58
N GLY A 417 -6.98 2.49 -17.39
CA GLY A 417 -6.42 3.73 -16.88
C GLY A 417 -5.31 4.29 -17.78
N LYS A 418 -5.28 5.60 -17.91
CA LYS A 418 -4.31 6.37 -18.70
C LYS A 418 -3.42 7.17 -17.76
N PRO A 419 -2.10 7.01 -17.84
CA PRO A 419 -1.20 7.76 -16.97
C PRO A 419 -1.30 9.27 -17.17
N VAL A 420 -1.30 10.02 -16.09
CA VAL A 420 -1.25 11.49 -16.10
C VAL A 420 0.21 11.91 -16.20
N VAL A 421 0.76 11.85 -17.42
CA VAL A 421 2.18 12.11 -17.69
C VAL A 421 2.62 13.54 -17.37
N GLU A 422 1.68 14.50 -17.41
CA GLU A 422 1.92 15.90 -17.09
C GLU A 422 2.32 16.13 -15.63
N LEU A 423 2.15 15.18 -14.74
CA LEU A 423 2.63 15.25 -13.36
C LEU A 423 4.16 15.15 -13.25
N PHE A 424 4.85 14.69 -14.28
CA PHE A 424 6.30 14.42 -14.24
C PHE A 424 7.10 15.43 -15.07
N VAL A 425 8.37 15.63 -14.65
CA VAL A 425 9.38 16.42 -15.38
C VAL A 425 10.14 15.58 -16.39
#